data_82c87a8d48ab4120118a1236570bcf7d
#
_entry.id   82c87a8d48ab4120118a1236570bcf7d
#
_cell.length_a   1.000
_cell.length_b   1.000
_cell.length_c   1.000
_cell.angle_alpha   90.00
_cell.angle_beta   90.00
_cell.angle_gamma   90.00
#
_symmetry.space_group_name_H-M   'P 1'
#
loop_
_entity.id
_entity.type
_entity.pdbx_description
1 polymer ?
#
loop_
_entity_poly.entity_id
_entity_poly.type
_entity_poly.pdbx_seq_one_letter_code
_entity_poly.pdbx_strand_id
1 'polypeptide(L)'
;MNRMVNSRVLGLMATLILGLGAANDTHAGVVDFEDLTPNTSYTGPGGGKYWNGSDGKGGFVTNGATFANSYDNTYGSWSGWSYSNTSDTVTDGYTNQFSAYTGIDHTADPGKNYAVYSEPWSPAPTLTLAPHMVVQGAWITNTTYAALSMKNGDGFAKKFGGATGNEADWFLLSISGTNSLGQSNTVDFYLADYRFGDNASDYIVNTWSWVDLTALGDAQELTFDLSSSDVGQWGMNTPALFALDDLVFSEAPEPTTLVTVGIGLLLGTAVFRRRNRIARAS
;
A
#
# COMPACT_ATOMS: atom_id res chain seq x y z
N MET A 1 21.26 -11.92 86.33
CA MET A 1 20.18 -12.73 85.77
C MET A 1 19.78 -12.10 84.47
N ASN A 2 20.39 -12.60 83.35
CA ASN A 2 20.30 -12.05 82.02
C ASN A 2 18.99 -12.56 81.32
N ARG A 3 18.26 -11.66 80.69
CA ARG A 3 17.31 -12.05 79.70
C ARG A 3 17.69 -11.40 78.35
N MET A 4 18.13 -12.23 77.40
CA MET A 4 18.28 -11.90 76.01
C MET A 4 16.93 -11.75 75.42
N VAL A 5 16.68 -10.66 74.65
CA VAL A 5 15.55 -10.47 73.79
C VAL A 5 16.08 -10.66 72.35
N ASN A 6 15.67 -11.79 71.74
CA ASN A 6 15.90 -12.05 70.34
C ASN A 6 14.95 -11.23 69.49
N SER A 7 15.48 -10.26 68.75
CA SER A 7 14.71 -9.59 67.70
C SER A 7 14.91 -10.36 66.39
N ARG A 8 13.81 -11.04 65.94
CA ARG A 8 13.77 -11.63 64.61
C ARG A 8 13.46 -10.53 63.61
N VAL A 9 14.46 -10.22 62.78
CA VAL A 9 14.27 -9.39 61.57
C VAL A 9 13.64 -10.27 60.52
N LEU A 10 12.34 -10.04 60.25
CA LEU A 10 11.63 -10.67 59.13
C LEU A 10 12.02 -9.91 57.84
N GLY A 11 12.95 -10.46 57.04
CA GLY A 11 13.26 -9.95 55.70
C GLY A 11 12.17 -10.26 54.73
N LEU A 12 11.39 -9.27 54.37
CA LEU A 12 10.40 -9.35 53.28
C LEU A 12 11.16 -9.20 51.95
N MET A 13 11.48 -10.31 51.28
CA MET A 13 11.92 -10.29 49.88
C MET A 13 10.76 -9.91 49.00
N ALA A 14 10.74 -8.67 48.52
CA ALA A 14 9.86 -8.26 47.46
C ALA A 14 10.46 -8.72 46.13
N THR A 15 9.94 -9.81 45.59
CA THR A 15 10.29 -10.29 44.24
C THR A 15 9.73 -9.28 43.22
N LEU A 16 10.61 -8.48 42.63
CA LEU A 16 10.27 -7.62 41.50
C LEU A 16 10.15 -8.52 40.28
N ILE A 17 8.92 -8.89 39.93
CA ILE A 17 8.65 -9.51 38.63
C ILE A 17 8.76 -8.36 37.62
N LEU A 18 9.91 -8.23 36.95
CA LEU A 18 10.00 -7.54 35.70
C LEU A 18 9.23 -8.41 34.70
N GLY A 19 7.99 -8.04 34.43
CA GLY A 19 7.32 -8.51 33.24
C GLY A 19 8.11 -8.00 32.05
N LEU A 20 8.94 -8.85 31.44
CA LEU A 20 9.33 -8.64 30.05
C LEU A 20 8.01 -8.70 29.29
N GLY A 21 7.50 -7.53 28.89
CA GLY A 21 6.54 -7.47 27.81
C GLY A 21 7.19 -8.16 26.63
N ALA A 22 6.66 -9.28 26.18
CA ALA A 22 6.99 -9.80 24.87
C ALA A 22 6.80 -8.63 23.91
N ALA A 23 7.85 -8.17 23.26
CA ALA A 23 7.71 -7.40 22.07
C ALA A 23 6.95 -8.36 21.14
N ASN A 24 5.69 -8.06 20.86
CA ASN A 24 5.00 -8.73 19.77
C ASN A 24 5.86 -8.42 18.55
N ASP A 25 6.43 -9.45 17.95
CA ASP A 25 7.01 -9.33 16.63
C ASP A 25 5.88 -8.81 15.75
N THR A 26 5.96 -7.55 15.36
CA THR A 26 5.05 -6.99 14.36
C THR A 26 5.32 -7.77 13.09
N HIS A 27 4.44 -8.70 12.76
CA HIS A 27 4.52 -9.40 11.49
C HIS A 27 4.28 -8.37 10.38
N ALA A 28 5.37 -7.95 9.75
CA ALA A 28 5.30 -7.25 8.48
C ALA A 28 4.85 -8.27 7.43
N GLY A 29 3.71 -8.02 6.81
CA GLY A 29 3.24 -8.77 5.64
C GLY A 29 3.69 -8.06 4.37
N VAL A 30 4.07 -8.84 3.37
CA VAL A 30 4.30 -8.36 2.00
C VAL A 30 3.33 -9.08 1.09
N VAL A 31 2.61 -8.32 0.29
CA VAL A 31 1.76 -8.85 -0.79
C VAL A 31 2.57 -8.77 -2.07
N ASP A 32 3.18 -9.87 -2.43
CA ASP A 32 4.07 -10.03 -3.60
C ASP A 32 3.39 -10.72 -4.80
N PHE A 33 2.12 -11.10 -4.66
CA PHE A 33 1.30 -11.77 -5.68
C PHE A 33 1.81 -13.12 -6.21
N GLU A 34 2.89 -13.67 -5.65
CA GLU A 34 3.54 -14.88 -6.16
C GLU A 34 2.77 -16.18 -5.88
N ASP A 35 1.84 -16.18 -4.95
CA ASP A 35 0.91 -17.28 -4.69
C ASP A 35 -0.23 -17.38 -5.72
N LEU A 36 -0.36 -16.39 -6.61
CA LEU A 36 -1.40 -16.31 -7.62
C LEU A 36 -0.94 -16.93 -8.95
N THR A 37 -1.90 -17.50 -9.68
CA THR A 37 -1.61 -18.11 -10.99
C THR A 37 -2.48 -17.45 -12.06
N PRO A 38 -1.91 -16.53 -12.88
CA PRO A 38 -2.64 -15.93 -13.98
C PRO A 38 -2.94 -16.97 -15.06
N ASN A 39 -4.14 -16.91 -15.63
CA ASN A 39 -4.68 -17.98 -16.47
C ASN A 39 -4.99 -17.59 -17.92
N THR A 40 -5.03 -16.30 -18.25
CA THR A 40 -5.31 -15.80 -19.59
C THR A 40 -4.01 -15.42 -20.28
N SER A 41 -3.71 -16.05 -21.42
CA SER A 41 -2.48 -15.78 -22.17
C SER A 41 -2.54 -14.43 -22.86
N TYR A 42 -1.48 -13.63 -22.70
CA TYR A 42 -1.24 -12.44 -23.50
C TYR A 42 -0.56 -12.83 -24.82
N THR A 43 -1.00 -12.24 -25.92
CA THR A 43 -0.51 -12.61 -27.29
C THR A 43 0.46 -11.60 -27.88
N GLY A 44 0.75 -10.49 -27.18
CA GLY A 44 1.70 -9.49 -27.62
C GLY A 44 3.16 -9.86 -27.35
N PRO A 45 4.10 -8.98 -27.72
CA PRO A 45 5.52 -9.13 -27.43
C PRO A 45 5.78 -9.37 -25.94
N GLY A 46 6.81 -10.16 -25.65
CA GLY A 46 7.15 -10.53 -24.27
C GLY A 46 6.28 -11.64 -23.69
N GLY A 47 5.06 -11.85 -24.18
CA GLY A 47 4.15 -12.88 -23.70
C GLY A 47 3.70 -12.66 -22.26
N GLY A 48 3.54 -13.76 -21.51
CA GLY A 48 3.03 -13.76 -20.15
C GLY A 48 1.53 -14.06 -20.07
N LYS A 49 0.98 -13.90 -18.87
CA LYS A 49 -0.44 -14.15 -18.58
C LYS A 49 -0.97 -13.11 -17.62
N TYR A 50 -2.28 -12.98 -17.60
CA TYR A 50 -3.02 -12.15 -16.65
C TYR A 50 -4.30 -12.86 -16.17
N TRP A 51 -4.87 -12.35 -15.09
CA TRP A 51 -6.22 -12.65 -14.63
C TRP A 51 -6.98 -11.34 -14.50
N ASN A 52 -8.20 -11.25 -15.01
CA ASN A 52 -8.99 -10.01 -15.06
C ASN A 52 -10.40 -10.15 -14.47
N GLY A 53 -10.70 -11.21 -13.76
CA GLY A 53 -12.01 -11.44 -13.17
C GLY A 53 -13.02 -12.14 -14.07
N SER A 54 -12.65 -12.54 -15.30
CA SER A 54 -13.57 -13.20 -16.25
C SER A 54 -14.13 -14.54 -15.75
N ASP A 55 -13.59 -15.07 -14.67
CA ASP A 55 -14.11 -16.25 -13.97
C ASP A 55 -15.29 -15.94 -13.02
N GLY A 56 -15.66 -14.66 -12.88
CA GLY A 56 -16.80 -14.20 -12.09
C GLY A 56 -16.63 -14.25 -10.58
N LYS A 57 -15.39 -14.40 -10.06
CA LYS A 57 -15.11 -14.49 -8.61
C LYS A 57 -15.26 -13.15 -7.87
N GLY A 58 -15.24 -12.02 -8.56
CA GLY A 58 -15.40 -10.70 -7.96
C GLY A 58 -14.15 -10.18 -7.23
N GLY A 59 -13.01 -10.85 -7.39
CA GLY A 59 -11.74 -10.48 -6.77
C GLY A 59 -10.89 -11.67 -6.41
N PHE A 60 -9.81 -11.40 -5.67
CA PHE A 60 -8.88 -12.41 -5.16
C PHE A 60 -8.35 -12.04 -3.78
N VAL A 61 -7.81 -13.02 -3.08
CA VAL A 61 -7.16 -12.87 -1.77
C VAL A 61 -5.73 -13.39 -1.88
N THR A 62 -4.78 -12.62 -1.41
CA THR A 62 -3.37 -12.99 -1.35
C THR A 62 -2.73 -12.36 -0.12
N ASN A 63 -1.91 -13.13 0.60
CA ASN A 63 -1.14 -12.69 1.79
C ASN A 63 -1.97 -11.86 2.80
N GLY A 64 -3.25 -12.22 3.02
CA GLY A 64 -4.13 -11.56 4.00
C GLY A 64 -4.80 -10.27 3.52
N ALA A 65 -4.59 -9.85 2.28
CA ALA A 65 -5.26 -8.73 1.63
C ALA A 65 -6.31 -9.22 0.63
N THR A 66 -7.45 -8.53 0.56
CA THR A 66 -8.53 -8.81 -0.39
C THR A 66 -8.58 -7.72 -1.45
N PHE A 67 -8.51 -8.11 -2.70
CA PHE A 67 -8.52 -7.25 -3.88
C PHE A 67 -9.83 -7.45 -4.63
N ALA A 68 -10.65 -6.41 -4.71
CA ALA A 68 -11.93 -6.46 -5.40
C ALA A 68 -11.77 -6.29 -6.92
N ASN A 69 -12.56 -7.01 -7.67
CA ASN A 69 -12.63 -6.92 -9.13
C ASN A 69 -14.09 -6.96 -9.58
N SER A 70 -14.42 -6.25 -10.64
CA SER A 70 -15.68 -6.33 -11.34
C SER A 70 -15.41 -6.63 -12.79
N TYR A 71 -16.09 -7.64 -13.35
CA TYR A 71 -15.98 -8.04 -14.74
C TYR A 71 -17.35 -8.02 -15.42
N ASP A 72 -17.46 -7.30 -16.52
CA ASP A 72 -18.67 -7.26 -17.36
C ASP A 72 -18.55 -8.26 -18.53
N ASN A 73 -19.32 -9.33 -18.43
CA ASN A 73 -19.34 -10.38 -19.47
C ASN A 73 -19.93 -9.89 -20.81
N THR A 74 -20.68 -8.78 -20.83
CA THR A 74 -21.30 -8.26 -22.05
C THR A 74 -20.27 -7.55 -22.93
N TYR A 75 -19.41 -6.77 -22.29
CA TYR A 75 -18.40 -5.94 -22.97
C TYR A 75 -16.98 -6.49 -22.85
N GLY A 76 -16.76 -7.52 -22.00
CA GLY A 76 -15.42 -8.04 -21.73
C GLY A 76 -14.52 -7.02 -20.99
N SER A 77 -15.13 -6.03 -20.33
CA SER A 77 -14.43 -4.99 -19.57
C SER A 77 -14.33 -5.36 -18.11
N TRP A 78 -13.33 -4.78 -17.44
CA TRP A 78 -13.06 -5.04 -16.02
C TRP A 78 -12.66 -3.75 -15.32
N SER A 79 -12.82 -3.73 -13.99
CA SER A 79 -12.34 -2.66 -13.11
C SER A 79 -11.99 -3.23 -11.75
N GLY A 80 -11.30 -2.43 -10.92
CA GLY A 80 -10.69 -2.86 -9.69
C GLY A 80 -9.33 -3.51 -9.96
N TRP A 81 -9.06 -4.67 -9.37
CA TRP A 81 -7.76 -5.31 -9.39
C TRP A 81 -7.69 -6.52 -10.30
N SER A 82 -6.58 -6.64 -10.99
CA SER A 82 -6.12 -7.75 -11.79
C SER A 82 -4.71 -8.13 -11.32
N TYR A 83 -4.18 -9.28 -11.71
CA TYR A 83 -2.77 -9.61 -11.56
C TYR A 83 -2.20 -10.18 -12.86
N SER A 84 -0.90 -9.96 -13.07
CA SER A 84 -0.26 -10.17 -14.35
C SER A 84 1.23 -10.44 -14.21
N ASN A 85 1.79 -11.13 -15.20
CA ASN A 85 3.23 -11.22 -15.44
C ASN A 85 3.58 -10.93 -16.92
N THR A 86 2.78 -10.12 -17.57
CA THR A 86 3.03 -9.70 -18.96
C THR A 86 4.15 -8.66 -19.01
N SER A 87 4.97 -8.68 -20.07
CA SER A 87 6.20 -7.90 -20.13
C SER A 87 6.34 -7.01 -21.36
N ASP A 88 5.24 -6.71 -22.04
CA ASP A 88 5.23 -5.89 -23.26
C ASP A 88 5.32 -4.40 -22.93
N THR A 89 6.43 -3.77 -23.29
CA THR A 89 6.68 -2.33 -23.07
C THR A 89 6.54 -1.49 -24.34
N VAL A 90 6.11 -2.09 -25.46
CA VAL A 90 6.16 -1.44 -26.77
C VAL A 90 4.82 -1.37 -27.50
N THR A 91 3.89 -2.30 -27.24
CA THR A 91 2.59 -2.27 -27.88
C THR A 91 1.69 -1.23 -27.21
N ASP A 92 1.23 -0.27 -27.97
CA ASP A 92 0.25 0.73 -27.53
C ASP A 92 -1.19 0.20 -27.51
N GLY A 93 -2.07 0.95 -26.85
CA GLY A 93 -3.51 0.68 -26.80
C GLY A 93 -3.95 -0.33 -25.74
N TYR A 94 -5.28 -0.46 -25.61
CA TYR A 94 -5.94 -1.16 -24.50
C TYR A 94 -5.63 -2.67 -24.44
N THR A 95 -5.21 -3.28 -25.54
CA THR A 95 -4.85 -4.71 -25.56
C THR A 95 -3.64 -5.02 -24.68
N ASN A 96 -2.81 -4.01 -24.41
CA ASN A 96 -1.63 -4.10 -23.53
C ASN A 96 -1.84 -3.40 -22.18
N GLN A 97 -3.05 -3.50 -21.63
CA GLN A 97 -3.41 -2.85 -20.35
C GLN A 97 -2.85 -3.57 -19.11
N PHE A 98 -2.40 -4.82 -19.26
CA PHE A 98 -1.94 -5.66 -18.15
C PHE A 98 -0.42 -5.64 -17.96
N SER A 99 0.35 -5.03 -18.87
CA SER A 99 1.81 -4.97 -18.76
C SER A 99 2.25 -3.76 -17.95
N ALA A 100 3.12 -3.97 -16.95
CA ALA A 100 3.87 -2.88 -16.32
C ALA A 100 4.82 -2.25 -17.34
N TYR A 101 4.95 -0.93 -17.34
CA TYR A 101 5.80 -0.20 -18.31
C TYR A 101 7.31 -0.48 -18.11
N THR A 102 7.66 -1.06 -16.98
CA THR A 102 9.01 -1.58 -16.70
C THR A 102 9.33 -2.88 -17.46
N GLY A 103 8.30 -3.61 -17.92
CA GLY A 103 8.44 -4.91 -18.57
C GLY A 103 8.80 -6.07 -17.64
N ILE A 104 8.83 -5.83 -16.34
CA ILE A 104 9.23 -6.80 -15.33
C ILE A 104 8.62 -6.39 -13.98
N ASP A 105 8.49 -7.34 -13.03
CA ASP A 105 8.09 -7.06 -11.65
C ASP A 105 9.13 -6.15 -10.93
N HIS A 106 8.81 -5.76 -9.70
CA HIS A 106 9.68 -4.91 -8.89
C HIS A 106 11.03 -5.56 -8.59
N THR A 107 11.07 -6.87 -8.37
CA THR A 107 12.30 -7.60 -8.03
C THR A 107 13.22 -7.86 -9.22
N ALA A 108 12.79 -7.49 -10.43
CA ALA A 108 13.48 -7.76 -11.69
C ALA A 108 13.66 -9.26 -11.98
N ASP A 109 12.72 -10.09 -11.51
CA ASP A 109 12.72 -11.53 -11.73
C ASP A 109 11.70 -11.90 -12.84
N PRO A 110 12.15 -12.40 -13.99
CA PRO A 110 11.25 -12.66 -15.11
C PRO A 110 10.16 -13.67 -14.80
N GLY A 111 8.92 -13.30 -15.13
CA GLY A 111 7.76 -14.17 -15.00
C GLY A 111 7.08 -14.15 -13.63
N LYS A 112 7.55 -13.31 -12.73
CA LYS A 112 6.86 -13.02 -11.47
C LYS A 112 5.66 -12.10 -11.67
N ASN A 113 4.74 -12.15 -10.71
CA ASN A 113 3.47 -11.45 -10.78
C ASN A 113 3.58 -10.06 -10.16
N TYR A 114 2.68 -9.19 -10.58
CA TYR A 114 2.35 -7.91 -9.98
C TYR A 114 0.85 -7.64 -10.16
N ALA A 115 0.29 -6.73 -9.40
CA ALA A 115 -1.09 -6.29 -9.57
C ALA A 115 -1.21 -5.17 -10.59
N VAL A 116 -2.36 -5.13 -11.27
CA VAL A 116 -2.77 -4.03 -12.13
C VAL A 116 -4.12 -3.52 -11.66
N TYR A 117 -4.24 -2.22 -11.50
CA TYR A 117 -5.47 -1.54 -11.15
C TYR A 117 -6.09 -0.86 -12.37
N SER A 118 -7.40 -1.00 -12.51
CA SER A 118 -8.22 -0.20 -13.44
C SER A 118 -9.30 0.48 -12.64
N GLU A 119 -9.36 1.80 -12.71
CA GLU A 119 -10.32 2.58 -11.95
C GLU A 119 -11.75 2.20 -12.29
N PRO A 120 -12.61 1.88 -11.30
CA PRO A 120 -14.01 1.65 -11.52
C PRO A 120 -14.72 2.98 -11.85
N TRP A 121 -15.79 2.89 -12.62
CA TRP A 121 -16.61 4.07 -12.98
C TRP A 121 -17.12 4.86 -11.76
N SER A 122 -17.27 4.20 -10.62
CA SER A 122 -17.61 4.83 -9.34
C SER A 122 -16.56 4.41 -8.32
N PRO A 123 -15.77 5.36 -7.77
CA PRO A 123 -14.75 5.05 -6.77
C PRO A 123 -15.35 4.34 -5.56
N ALA A 124 -14.72 3.26 -5.15
CA ALA A 124 -15.08 2.49 -3.97
C ALA A 124 -13.80 1.88 -3.38
N PRO A 125 -13.77 1.49 -2.09
CA PRO A 125 -12.68 0.70 -1.56
C PRO A 125 -12.52 -0.58 -2.37
N THR A 126 -11.33 -0.78 -2.91
CA THR A 126 -11.05 -1.95 -3.76
C THR A 126 -10.00 -2.87 -3.17
N LEU A 127 -9.34 -2.45 -2.08
CA LEU A 127 -8.41 -3.26 -1.31
C LEU A 127 -8.80 -3.22 0.15
N THR A 128 -8.96 -4.40 0.76
CA THR A 128 -9.32 -4.55 2.17
C THR A 128 -8.25 -5.34 2.90
N LEU A 129 -7.79 -4.82 4.01
CA LEU A 129 -6.84 -5.44 4.93
C LEU A 129 -7.56 -5.94 6.19
N ALA A 130 -6.91 -6.81 6.94
CA ALA A 130 -7.36 -7.13 8.28
C ALA A 130 -7.40 -5.87 9.16
N PRO A 131 -8.26 -5.83 10.20
CA PRO A 131 -8.29 -4.70 11.13
C PRO A 131 -6.93 -4.45 11.77
N HIS A 132 -6.62 -3.18 12.08
CA HIS A 132 -5.39 -2.75 12.74
C HIS A 132 -4.10 -2.99 11.94
N MET A 133 -4.19 -2.92 10.61
CA MET A 133 -3.00 -2.91 9.75
C MET A 133 -2.55 -1.48 9.46
N VAL A 134 -1.25 -1.25 9.60
CA VAL A 134 -0.57 -0.02 9.18
C VAL A 134 0.12 -0.30 7.86
N VAL A 135 -0.31 0.41 6.81
CA VAL A 135 0.32 0.31 5.50
C VAL A 135 1.63 1.08 5.51
N GLN A 136 2.71 0.44 5.08
CA GLN A 136 4.04 1.02 5.06
C GLN A 136 4.34 1.66 3.69
N GLY A 137 4.01 0.98 2.61
CA GLY A 137 4.25 1.43 1.25
C GLY A 137 4.05 0.32 0.24
N ALA A 138 4.22 0.69 -1.02
CA ALA A 138 4.17 -0.22 -2.16
C ALA A 138 5.09 0.27 -3.28
N TRP A 139 5.50 -0.63 -4.16
CA TRP A 139 6.12 -0.27 -5.41
C TRP A 139 5.05 0.00 -6.46
N ILE A 140 5.15 1.14 -7.12
CA ILE A 140 4.14 1.62 -8.09
C ILE A 140 4.83 2.05 -9.38
N THR A 141 4.20 1.74 -10.52
CA THR A 141 4.63 2.20 -11.84
C THR A 141 3.42 2.35 -12.76
N ASN A 142 3.61 2.96 -13.92
CA ASN A 142 2.60 2.99 -14.98
C ASN A 142 2.39 1.61 -15.60
N THR A 143 1.19 1.35 -16.11
CA THR A 143 1.02 0.32 -17.16
C THR A 143 1.58 0.82 -18.48
N THR A 144 1.95 -0.11 -19.36
CA THR A 144 2.43 0.25 -20.72
C THR A 144 1.38 1.03 -21.49
N TYR A 145 0.12 0.64 -21.39
CA TYR A 145 -0.96 1.36 -22.07
C TYR A 145 -1.04 2.82 -21.61
N ALA A 146 -1.12 3.09 -20.31
CA ALA A 146 -1.18 4.45 -19.79
C ALA A 146 0.07 5.28 -20.16
N ALA A 147 1.26 4.68 -19.99
CA ALA A 147 2.52 5.37 -20.30
C ALA A 147 2.64 5.74 -21.77
N LEU A 148 2.32 4.83 -22.70
CA LEU A 148 2.42 5.10 -24.13
C LEU A 148 1.34 6.07 -24.61
N SER A 149 0.12 6.03 -24.05
CA SER A 149 -0.91 7.02 -24.31
C SER A 149 -0.46 8.43 -23.93
N MET A 150 0.11 8.62 -22.74
CA MET A 150 0.67 9.91 -22.31
C MET A 150 1.87 10.34 -23.18
N LYS A 151 2.75 9.41 -23.50
CA LYS A 151 3.99 9.69 -24.25
C LYS A 151 3.76 10.06 -25.70
N ASN A 152 2.85 9.39 -26.37
CA ASN A 152 2.65 9.47 -27.83
C ASN A 152 1.35 10.18 -28.20
N GLY A 153 0.35 10.17 -27.31
CA GLY A 153 -1.05 10.43 -27.65
C GLY A 153 -1.67 9.25 -28.40
N ASP A 154 -2.98 9.17 -28.40
CA ASP A 154 -3.74 8.17 -29.16
C ASP A 154 -5.08 8.76 -29.66
N GLY A 155 -6.06 7.93 -30.02
CA GLY A 155 -7.37 8.38 -30.51
C GLY A 155 -8.24 9.07 -29.43
N PHE A 156 -7.87 8.96 -28.16
CA PHE A 156 -8.60 9.51 -27.00
C PHE A 156 -7.72 10.46 -26.18
N ALA A 157 -6.53 9.98 -25.79
CA ALA A 157 -5.60 10.72 -24.95
C ALA A 157 -4.68 11.62 -25.77
N LYS A 158 -4.44 12.84 -25.27
CA LYS A 158 -3.44 13.74 -25.85
C LYS A 158 -2.03 13.31 -25.44
N LYS A 159 -1.06 13.67 -26.26
CA LYS A 159 0.35 13.58 -25.87
C LYS A 159 0.65 14.61 -24.77
N PHE A 160 1.24 14.18 -23.67
CA PHE A 160 1.69 15.08 -22.60
C PHE A 160 2.83 15.97 -23.05
N GLY A 161 2.83 17.22 -22.56
CA GLY A 161 3.72 18.27 -23.05
C GLY A 161 3.29 18.85 -24.40
N GLY A 162 2.26 18.31 -25.04
CA GLY A 162 1.77 18.75 -26.34
C GLY A 162 2.77 18.63 -27.47
N ALA A 163 2.59 19.44 -28.52
CA ALA A 163 3.48 19.42 -29.70
C ALA A 163 4.87 20.01 -29.43
N THR A 164 4.98 20.92 -28.46
CA THR A 164 6.22 21.64 -28.13
C THR A 164 6.96 21.07 -26.93
N GLY A 165 6.32 20.18 -26.16
CA GLY A 165 6.83 19.68 -24.89
C GLY A 165 6.60 20.63 -23.70
N ASN A 166 5.86 21.75 -23.88
CA ASN A 166 5.73 22.79 -22.86
C ASN A 166 4.31 22.87 -22.24
N GLU A 167 3.39 22.00 -22.63
CA GLU A 167 2.07 21.98 -22.00
C GLU A 167 2.17 21.33 -20.62
N ALA A 168 1.61 22.01 -19.62
CA ALA A 168 1.60 21.54 -18.23
C ALA A 168 0.59 20.38 -18.07
N ASP A 169 1.09 19.18 -18.12
CA ASP A 169 0.30 17.96 -17.99
C ASP A 169 0.69 17.16 -16.74
N TRP A 170 -0.25 16.39 -16.23
CA TRP A 170 -0.01 15.52 -15.08
C TRP A 170 -0.98 14.33 -15.04
N PHE A 171 -0.54 13.25 -14.41
CA PHE A 171 -1.34 12.08 -14.09
C PHE A 171 -1.08 11.71 -12.64
N LEU A 172 -2.11 11.78 -11.82
CA LEU A 172 -2.04 11.66 -10.36
C LEU A 172 -2.78 10.40 -9.90
N LEU A 173 -2.15 9.66 -9.02
CA LEU A 173 -2.74 8.62 -8.20
C LEU A 173 -2.88 9.13 -6.78
N SER A 174 -4.12 9.19 -6.26
CA SER A 174 -4.45 9.48 -4.86
C SER A 174 -4.85 8.18 -4.16
N ILE A 175 -4.10 7.80 -3.13
CA ILE A 175 -4.33 6.59 -2.34
C ILE A 175 -4.89 7.02 -1.00
N SER A 176 -6.13 6.62 -0.71
CA SER A 176 -6.80 6.94 0.56
C SER A 176 -6.96 5.70 1.41
N GLY A 177 -6.51 5.77 2.66
CA GLY A 177 -6.69 4.74 3.66
C GLY A 177 -7.78 5.12 4.66
N THR A 178 -8.75 4.23 4.89
CA THR A 178 -9.85 4.44 5.85
C THR A 178 -9.77 3.41 6.96
N ASN A 179 -9.78 3.87 8.21
CA ASN A 179 -9.77 3.02 9.39
C ASN A 179 -11.18 2.57 9.81
N SER A 180 -11.25 1.70 10.80
CA SER A 180 -12.53 1.17 11.36
C SER A 180 -13.45 2.24 11.96
N LEU A 181 -12.94 3.45 12.21
CA LEU A 181 -13.72 4.60 12.73
C LEU A 181 -14.22 5.51 11.60
N GLY A 182 -13.94 5.17 10.33
CA GLY A 182 -14.31 5.99 9.17
C GLY A 182 -13.42 7.23 8.97
N GLN A 183 -12.26 7.30 9.64
CA GLN A 183 -11.29 8.36 9.42
C GLN A 183 -10.42 8.00 8.24
N SER A 184 -10.13 8.95 7.37
CA SER A 184 -9.37 8.74 6.15
C SER A 184 -8.21 9.73 6.01
N ASN A 185 -7.07 9.22 5.56
CA ASN A 185 -5.92 10.00 5.13
C ASN A 185 -5.59 9.64 3.68
N THR A 186 -4.93 10.56 2.97
CA THR A 186 -4.59 10.39 1.55
C THR A 186 -3.11 10.67 1.32
N VAL A 187 -2.51 9.88 0.43
CA VAL A 187 -1.17 10.07 -0.12
C VAL A 187 -1.29 10.21 -1.63
N ASP A 188 -0.69 11.26 -2.18
CA ASP A 188 -0.66 11.55 -3.60
C ASP A 188 0.67 11.13 -4.23
N PHE A 189 0.61 10.50 -5.40
CA PHE A 189 1.76 10.10 -6.19
C PHE A 189 1.55 10.43 -7.67
N TYR A 190 2.43 11.28 -8.25
CA TYR A 190 2.36 11.59 -9.67
C TYR A 190 2.99 10.51 -10.53
N LEU A 191 2.15 9.82 -11.30
CA LEU A 191 2.56 8.83 -12.31
C LEU A 191 3.18 9.49 -13.56
N ALA A 192 2.84 10.77 -13.81
CA ALA A 192 3.51 11.65 -14.77
C ALA A 192 3.36 13.10 -14.31
N ASP A 193 4.40 13.90 -14.52
CA ASP A 193 4.37 15.34 -14.21
C ASP A 193 5.20 16.13 -15.24
N TYR A 194 4.52 17.03 -15.94
CA TYR A 194 5.04 17.92 -17.00
C TYR A 194 4.83 19.39 -16.63
N ARG A 195 4.82 19.73 -15.34
CA ARG A 195 4.58 21.08 -14.85
C ARG A 195 5.86 21.80 -14.41
N PHE A 196 7.01 21.20 -14.65
CA PHE A 196 8.28 21.81 -14.29
C PHE A 196 8.64 22.96 -15.23
N GLY A 197 9.33 23.98 -14.68
CA GLY A 197 9.82 25.09 -15.49
C GLY A 197 10.97 24.71 -16.43
N ASP A 198 11.64 23.59 -16.16
CA ASP A 198 12.62 22.96 -17.03
C ASP A 198 12.05 21.63 -17.52
N ASN A 199 11.76 21.53 -18.79
CA ASN A 199 11.20 20.32 -19.42
C ASN A 199 12.11 19.08 -19.29
N ALA A 200 13.39 19.27 -18.98
CA ALA A 200 14.29 18.14 -18.69
C ALA A 200 13.93 17.42 -17.37
N SER A 201 13.14 18.08 -16.54
CA SER A 201 12.61 17.52 -15.29
C SER A 201 11.25 16.84 -15.45
N ASP A 202 10.60 16.99 -16.61
CA ASP A 202 9.32 16.36 -16.92
C ASP A 202 9.50 14.84 -17.00
N TYR A 203 8.52 14.10 -16.49
CA TYR A 203 8.63 12.65 -16.47
C TYR A 203 7.29 11.93 -16.65
N ILE A 204 7.40 10.72 -17.15
CA ILE A 204 6.42 9.62 -17.01
C ILE A 204 7.14 8.53 -16.24
N VAL A 205 6.60 8.08 -15.11
CA VAL A 205 7.19 7.00 -14.31
C VAL A 205 7.35 5.76 -15.19
N ASN A 206 8.58 5.30 -15.34
CA ASN A 206 8.98 4.17 -16.18
C ASN A 206 9.86 3.15 -15.45
N THR A 207 9.95 3.31 -14.13
CA THR A 207 10.59 2.38 -13.20
C THR A 207 9.65 2.12 -12.05
N TRP A 208 9.83 1.03 -11.33
CA TRP A 208 9.15 0.84 -10.06
C TRP A 208 9.64 1.91 -9.07
N SER A 209 8.71 2.61 -8.46
CA SER A 209 8.95 3.67 -7.49
C SER A 209 8.31 3.31 -6.17
N TRP A 210 9.09 3.35 -5.08
CA TRP A 210 8.54 3.15 -3.74
C TRP A 210 7.68 4.34 -3.33
N VAL A 211 6.42 4.10 -2.97
CA VAL A 211 5.51 5.09 -2.43
C VAL A 211 5.33 4.82 -0.94
N ASP A 212 5.78 5.74 -0.11
CA ASP A 212 5.61 5.69 1.35
C ASP A 212 4.13 5.97 1.68
N LEU A 213 3.45 4.98 2.26
CA LEU A 213 2.05 5.04 2.65
C LEU A 213 1.85 5.13 4.17
N THR A 214 2.92 5.33 4.94
CA THR A 214 2.85 5.41 6.41
C THR A 214 1.92 6.52 6.91
N ALA A 215 1.74 7.59 6.12
CA ALA A 215 0.80 8.68 6.42
C ALA A 215 -0.67 8.25 6.43
N LEU A 216 -1.04 7.11 5.80
CA LEU A 216 -2.38 6.54 5.87
C LEU A 216 -2.72 6.04 7.27
N GLY A 217 -1.71 5.66 8.06
CA GLY A 217 -1.86 5.15 9.42
C GLY A 217 -2.54 3.77 9.47
N ASP A 218 -3.36 3.56 10.50
CA ASP A 218 -4.23 2.37 10.61
C ASP A 218 -5.29 2.43 9.51
N ALA A 219 -5.20 1.55 8.52
CA ALA A 219 -6.12 1.51 7.39
C ALA A 219 -6.64 0.09 7.17
N GLN A 220 -7.97 -0.04 7.15
CA GLN A 220 -8.66 -1.29 6.85
C GLN A 220 -9.08 -1.35 5.38
N GLU A 221 -9.40 -0.21 4.79
CA GLU A 221 -9.84 -0.09 3.41
C GLU A 221 -8.95 0.90 2.69
N LEU A 222 -8.50 0.53 1.49
CA LEU A 222 -7.78 1.42 0.58
C LEU A 222 -8.63 1.70 -0.66
N THR A 223 -8.69 2.97 -1.01
CA THR A 223 -9.32 3.48 -2.23
C THR A 223 -8.23 4.12 -3.09
N PHE A 224 -8.30 3.87 -4.38
CA PHE A 224 -7.37 4.40 -5.38
C PHE A 224 -8.17 5.25 -6.35
N ASP A 225 -7.76 6.50 -6.54
CA ASP A 225 -8.40 7.47 -7.42
C ASP A 225 -7.36 8.02 -8.40
N LEU A 226 -7.68 7.99 -9.68
CA LEU A 226 -6.81 8.46 -10.75
C LEU A 226 -7.38 9.72 -11.38
N SER A 227 -6.56 10.73 -11.53
CA SER A 227 -6.92 11.98 -12.17
C SER A 227 -5.82 12.48 -13.11
N SER A 228 -6.20 13.23 -14.12
CA SER A 228 -5.29 13.72 -15.15
C SER A 228 -5.68 15.11 -15.62
N SER A 229 -4.70 15.86 -16.11
CA SER A 229 -4.94 17.12 -16.85
C SER A 229 -5.64 16.90 -18.19
N ASP A 230 -5.58 15.68 -18.74
CA ASP A 230 -6.21 15.32 -20.01
C ASP A 230 -7.65 14.87 -19.77
N VAL A 231 -8.58 15.81 -19.84
CA VAL A 231 -10.02 15.62 -19.63
C VAL A 231 -10.79 15.99 -20.87
N GLY A 232 -11.72 15.14 -21.26
CA GLY A 232 -12.62 15.35 -22.38
C GLY A 232 -14.09 15.46 -21.97
N GLN A 233 -14.96 15.39 -22.95
CA GLN A 233 -16.41 15.45 -22.73
C GLN A 233 -16.94 14.31 -21.82
N TRP A 234 -16.24 13.19 -21.78
CA TRP A 234 -16.66 11.97 -21.09
C TRP A 234 -15.84 11.68 -19.82
N GLY A 235 -15.06 12.64 -19.36
CA GLY A 235 -14.15 12.52 -18.23
C GLY A 235 -12.69 12.44 -18.65
N MET A 236 -11.87 11.76 -17.87
CA MET A 236 -10.45 11.60 -18.11
C MET A 236 -10.19 10.76 -19.38
N ASN A 237 -9.32 11.26 -20.27
CA ASN A 237 -8.91 10.55 -21.49
C ASN A 237 -7.67 9.68 -21.27
N THR A 238 -6.81 10.06 -20.34
CA THR A 238 -5.66 9.23 -19.93
C THR A 238 -6.17 7.88 -19.42
N PRO A 239 -5.66 6.73 -19.89
CA PRO A 239 -6.09 5.43 -19.39
C PRO A 239 -5.91 5.32 -17.88
N ALA A 240 -6.99 5.09 -17.15
CA ALA A 240 -7.04 5.06 -15.69
C ALA A 240 -6.50 3.73 -15.13
N LEU A 241 -5.19 3.47 -15.35
CA LEU A 241 -4.51 2.24 -14.95
C LEU A 241 -3.13 2.53 -14.35
N PHE A 242 -2.75 1.73 -13.35
CA PHE A 242 -1.37 1.65 -12.86
C PHE A 242 -1.04 0.22 -12.43
N ALA A 243 0.24 -0.07 -12.20
CA ALA A 243 0.71 -1.34 -11.66
C ALA A 243 1.26 -1.15 -10.25
N LEU A 244 1.04 -2.16 -9.39
CA LEU A 244 1.46 -2.20 -7.99
C LEU A 244 2.13 -3.55 -7.70
N ASP A 245 3.22 -3.50 -6.93
CA ASP A 245 3.92 -4.68 -6.46
C ASP A 245 4.39 -4.48 -5.01
N ASP A 246 4.63 -5.58 -4.30
CA ASP A 246 5.16 -5.61 -2.94
C ASP A 246 4.48 -4.59 -2.00
N LEU A 247 3.16 -4.72 -1.80
CA LEU A 247 2.45 -3.95 -0.78
C LEU A 247 2.89 -4.43 0.61
N VAL A 248 3.52 -3.53 1.37
CA VAL A 248 4.03 -3.82 2.72
C VAL A 248 3.10 -3.25 3.78
N PHE A 249 2.73 -4.07 4.75
CA PHE A 249 1.95 -3.65 5.91
C PHE A 249 2.43 -4.36 7.19
N SER A 250 2.10 -3.79 8.35
CA SER A 250 2.39 -4.38 9.65
C SER A 250 1.18 -4.22 10.58
N GLU A 251 1.12 -5.05 11.62
CA GLU A 251 0.12 -4.87 12.67
C GLU A 251 0.37 -3.57 13.43
N ALA A 252 -0.70 -2.81 13.70
CA ALA A 252 -0.61 -1.66 14.59
C ALA A 252 -0.35 -2.12 16.03
N PRO A 253 0.51 -1.43 16.80
CA PRO A 253 0.71 -1.76 18.20
C PRO A 253 -0.60 -1.72 18.98
N GLU A 254 -0.98 -2.81 19.64
CA GLU A 254 -2.22 -2.86 20.40
C GLU A 254 -2.26 -1.78 21.50
N PRO A 255 -3.37 -1.06 21.68
CA PRO A 255 -3.53 -0.03 22.73
C PRO A 255 -3.25 -0.56 24.13
N THR A 256 -3.52 -1.84 24.40
CA THR A 256 -3.27 -2.52 25.67
C THR A 256 -1.80 -2.57 26.06
N THR A 257 -0.89 -2.69 25.12
CA THR A 257 0.55 -2.69 25.35
C THR A 257 1.01 -1.33 25.89
N LEU A 258 0.54 -0.24 25.34
CA LEU A 258 0.85 1.12 25.78
C LEU A 258 0.25 1.42 27.17
N VAL A 259 -0.97 0.98 27.44
CA VAL A 259 -1.61 1.13 28.75
C VAL A 259 -0.87 0.32 29.81
N THR A 260 -0.48 -0.91 29.51
CA THR A 260 0.24 -1.77 30.47
C THR A 260 1.63 -1.21 30.82
N VAL A 261 2.37 -0.70 29.84
CA VAL A 261 3.67 -0.02 30.06
C VAL A 261 3.46 1.27 30.85
N GLY A 262 2.44 2.06 30.54
CA GLY A 262 2.09 3.30 31.28
C GLY A 262 1.73 3.05 32.73
N ILE A 263 0.91 2.05 33.02
CA ILE A 263 0.52 1.64 34.37
C ILE A 263 1.74 1.09 35.14
N GLY A 264 2.57 0.28 34.50
CA GLY A 264 3.82 -0.25 35.07
C GLY A 264 4.78 0.86 35.51
N LEU A 265 4.98 1.89 34.67
CA LEU A 265 5.79 3.06 34.97
C LEU A 265 5.21 3.90 36.13
N LEU A 266 3.89 4.11 36.17
CA LEU A 266 3.22 4.85 37.25
C LEU A 266 3.32 4.13 38.57
N LEU A 267 3.10 2.82 38.62
CA LEU A 267 3.22 2.00 39.81
C LEU A 267 4.70 1.95 40.30
N GLY A 268 5.64 1.79 39.37
CA GLY A 268 7.07 1.81 39.68
C GLY A 268 7.52 3.12 40.33
N THR A 269 7.10 4.27 39.83
CA THR A 269 7.42 5.59 40.39
C THR A 269 6.74 5.81 41.75
N ALA A 270 5.51 5.32 41.96
CA ALA A 270 4.83 5.42 43.26
C ALA A 270 5.55 4.60 44.37
N VAL A 271 5.97 3.38 44.04
CA VAL A 271 6.71 2.52 44.96
C VAL A 271 8.08 3.14 45.31
N PHE A 272 8.78 3.70 44.33
CA PHE A 272 10.11 4.34 44.55
C PHE A 272 10.01 5.58 45.43
N ARG A 273 8.96 6.42 45.24
CA ARG A 273 8.68 7.59 46.10
C ARG A 273 8.35 7.19 47.53
N ARG A 274 7.61 6.09 47.74
CA ARG A 274 7.24 5.60 49.07
C ARG A 274 8.47 5.08 49.82
N ARG A 275 9.38 4.34 49.17
CA ARG A 275 10.64 3.85 49.78
C ARG A 275 11.55 5.00 50.21
N ASN A 276 11.68 6.05 49.39
CA ASN A 276 12.51 7.22 49.71
C ASN A 276 11.94 8.08 50.86
N ARG A 277 10.62 8.05 51.10
CA ARG A 277 10.01 8.71 52.26
C ARG A 277 10.29 7.96 53.55
N ILE A 278 10.26 6.62 53.53
CA ILE A 278 10.53 5.79 54.74
C ILE A 278 12.02 5.88 55.11
N ALA A 279 12.93 5.90 54.17
CA ALA A 279 14.39 6.03 54.40
C ALA A 279 14.81 7.42 54.90
N ARG A 280 13.96 8.46 54.82
CA ARG A 280 14.25 9.80 55.37
C ARG A 280 13.61 10.05 56.75
N ALA A 281 12.81 9.11 57.26
CA ALA A 281 12.14 9.20 58.54
C ALA A 281 12.75 8.30 59.62
N SER A 282 13.76 7.53 59.27
CA SER A 282 14.63 6.75 60.15
C SER A 282 16.00 7.43 60.31
#